data_995dc49b63b299a0b618198c5c3c3d35
#
_entry.id   995dc49b63b299a0b618198c5c3c3d35
#
_cell.length_a   1.000
_cell.length_b   1.000
_cell.length_c   1.000
_cell.angle_alpha   90.00
_cell.angle_beta   90.00
_cell.angle_gamma   90.00
#
_symmetry.space_group_name_H-M   'P 1'
#
loop_
_entity.id
_entity.type
_entity.pdbx_description
1 polymer ?
#
loop_
_entity_poly.entity_id
_entity_poly.type
_entity_poly.pdbx_seq_one_letter_code
_entity_poly.pdbx_strand_id
1 'polypeptide(L)'
;GDVYKRQKLSLDAEKTQSVNTITIDNGVLVGHNTDIAGFNNAIKKLNFNIKGKKVLILGAGGVVPSIIFALKNMHVQEITISNRTREKAENLKVLFNDLKILEWGDLTDFDVVINATSLGLNNEKINLDFSGLGSDKLFYDVIYNPHETHFLKMGKELGYKTENGKTMFVYQALEAFKLWHKIEPKVNSDTFKLLDND
;
A
#
# COMPACT_ATOMS: atom_id res chain seq x y z
N GLY A 1 3.86 -34.54 8.09
CA GLY A 1 4.69 -33.86 9.10
C GLY A 1 5.89 -33.12 8.55
N ASP A 2 6.53 -33.53 7.46
CA ASP A 2 7.79 -32.90 6.99
C ASP A 2 7.61 -31.65 6.13
N VAL A 3 6.47 -31.44 5.53
CA VAL A 3 6.22 -30.28 4.67
C VAL A 3 6.25 -28.98 5.47
N TYR A 4 5.72 -28.96 6.69
CA TYR A 4 5.70 -27.77 7.56
C TYR A 4 7.08 -27.40 8.14
N LYS A 5 8.01 -28.34 8.23
CA LYS A 5 9.38 -28.07 8.74
C LYS A 5 10.30 -27.42 7.71
N ARG A 6 9.85 -27.29 6.43
CA ARG A 6 10.61 -26.73 5.32
C ARG A 6 10.03 -25.41 4.81
N GLN A 7 9.45 -24.61 5.70
CA GLN A 7 8.92 -23.29 5.37
C GLN A 7 9.67 -22.22 6.16
N LYS A 8 10.04 -21.15 5.48
CA LYS A 8 10.70 -19.98 6.07
C LYS A 8 10.00 -18.71 5.58
N LEU A 9 10.12 -17.64 6.33
CA LEU A 9 9.74 -16.31 5.92
C LEU A 9 10.99 -15.45 5.76
N SER A 10 10.97 -14.57 4.77
CA SER A 10 11.91 -13.46 4.75
C SER A 10 11.62 -12.52 5.92
N LEU A 11 12.59 -11.72 6.33
CA LEU A 11 12.44 -10.78 7.45
C LEU A 11 11.22 -9.84 7.27
N ASP A 12 11.00 -9.36 6.05
CA ASP A 12 9.90 -8.45 5.72
C ASP A 12 8.54 -9.18 5.79
N ALA A 13 8.47 -10.41 5.29
CA ALA A 13 7.27 -11.23 5.39
C ALA A 13 6.95 -11.61 6.85
N GLU A 14 7.98 -11.87 7.66
CA GLU A 14 7.83 -12.16 9.08
C GLU A 14 7.28 -10.93 9.84
N LYS A 15 7.88 -9.76 9.63
CA LYS A 15 7.47 -8.51 10.30
C LYS A 15 6.07 -8.03 9.91
N THR A 16 5.64 -8.31 8.70
CA THR A 16 4.32 -7.91 8.20
C THR A 16 3.26 -9.01 8.32
N GLN A 17 3.67 -10.25 8.64
CA GLN A 17 2.81 -11.44 8.62
C GLN A 17 2.04 -11.56 7.29
N SER A 18 2.67 -11.13 6.19
CA SER A 18 2.08 -11.09 4.86
C SER A 18 3.07 -11.61 3.82
N VAL A 19 2.60 -12.53 2.98
CA VAL A 19 3.37 -13.17 1.89
C VAL A 19 2.58 -13.02 0.60
N ASN A 20 3.22 -12.50 -0.45
CA ASN A 20 2.66 -12.44 -1.79
C ASN A 20 3.54 -13.16 -2.84
N THR A 21 4.75 -13.58 -2.47
CA THR A 21 5.71 -14.23 -3.38
C THR A 21 6.38 -15.39 -2.66
N ILE A 22 6.55 -16.53 -3.35
CA ILE A 22 7.20 -17.73 -2.80
C ILE A 22 8.36 -18.11 -3.72
N THR A 23 9.50 -18.44 -3.12
CA THR A 23 10.66 -19.03 -3.79
C THR A 23 10.98 -20.40 -3.18
N ILE A 24 11.77 -21.19 -3.92
CA ILE A 24 12.35 -22.44 -3.40
C ILE A 24 13.85 -22.25 -3.31
N ASP A 25 14.39 -22.37 -2.12
CA ASP A 25 15.82 -22.30 -1.85
C ASP A 25 16.28 -23.62 -1.21
N ASN A 26 17.15 -24.37 -1.91
CA ASN A 26 17.65 -25.69 -1.46
C ASN A 26 16.53 -26.63 -0.97
N GLY A 27 15.39 -26.67 -1.67
CA GLY A 27 14.23 -27.49 -1.32
C GLY A 27 13.39 -26.95 -0.16
N VAL A 28 13.67 -25.73 0.33
CA VAL A 28 12.91 -25.02 1.36
C VAL A 28 12.03 -23.97 0.68
N LEU A 29 10.74 -23.92 1.02
CA LEU A 29 9.84 -22.85 0.61
C LEU A 29 10.13 -21.59 1.44
N VAL A 30 10.35 -20.47 0.76
CA VAL A 30 10.59 -19.17 1.41
C VAL A 30 9.51 -18.20 0.96
N GLY A 31 8.74 -17.68 1.92
CA GLY A 31 7.74 -16.65 1.70
C GLY A 31 8.35 -15.25 1.76
N HIS A 32 8.03 -14.41 0.78
CA HIS A 32 8.49 -13.04 0.66
C HIS A 32 7.31 -12.07 0.56
N ASN A 33 7.58 -10.81 0.87
CA ASN A 33 6.65 -9.71 0.70
C ASN A 33 7.28 -8.66 -0.25
N THR A 34 6.77 -8.57 -1.48
CA THR A 34 7.24 -7.62 -2.48
C THR A 34 6.43 -6.33 -2.52
N ASP A 35 5.27 -6.25 -1.82
CA ASP A 35 4.44 -5.05 -1.76
C ASP A 35 5.17 -3.89 -1.07
N ILE A 36 6.01 -4.19 -0.08
CA ILE A 36 6.83 -3.18 0.62
C ILE A 36 7.72 -2.44 -0.37
N ALA A 37 8.46 -3.18 -1.20
CA ALA A 37 9.33 -2.60 -2.23
C ALA A 37 8.50 -1.87 -3.29
N GLY A 38 7.35 -2.43 -3.69
CA GLY A 38 6.41 -1.81 -4.61
C GLY A 38 5.96 -0.44 -4.12
N PHE A 39 5.46 -0.35 -2.90
CA PHE A 39 5.01 0.91 -2.32
C PHE A 39 6.16 1.90 -2.10
N ASN A 40 7.31 1.45 -1.59
CA ASN A 40 8.51 2.28 -1.42
C ASN A 40 8.92 2.97 -2.73
N ASN A 41 8.95 2.22 -3.83
CA ASN A 41 9.33 2.76 -5.14
C ASN A 41 8.23 3.68 -5.70
N ALA A 42 6.96 3.40 -5.46
CA ALA A 42 5.87 4.28 -5.85
C ALA A 42 5.99 5.66 -5.19
N ILE A 43 6.18 5.71 -3.87
CA ILE A 43 6.35 6.99 -3.15
C ILE A 43 7.62 7.72 -3.59
N LYS A 44 8.74 7.04 -3.78
CA LYS A 44 9.98 7.67 -4.28
C LYS A 44 9.79 8.29 -5.66
N LYS A 45 9.08 7.60 -6.56
CA LYS A 45 8.83 8.08 -7.93
C LYS A 45 7.92 9.31 -7.97
N LEU A 46 7.02 9.46 -6.99
CA LEU A 46 6.16 10.63 -6.84
C LEU A 46 6.92 11.93 -6.55
N ASN A 47 8.18 11.85 -6.13
CA ASN A 47 8.93 13.00 -5.63
C ASN A 47 8.14 13.78 -4.55
N PHE A 48 7.49 13.05 -3.65
CA PHE A 48 6.73 13.57 -2.52
C PHE A 48 7.45 13.24 -1.23
N ASN A 49 7.80 14.26 -0.44
CA ASN A 49 8.46 14.03 0.85
C ASN A 49 7.44 13.59 1.90
N ILE A 50 7.41 12.30 2.20
CA ILE A 50 6.49 11.71 3.18
C ILE A 50 7.04 11.70 4.61
N LYS A 51 8.34 11.97 4.79
CA LYS A 51 8.99 12.00 6.11
C LYS A 51 8.33 13.05 7.02
N GLY A 52 8.00 12.64 8.24
CA GLY A 52 7.35 13.51 9.23
C GLY A 52 5.89 13.83 8.94
N LYS A 53 5.27 13.21 7.94
CA LYS A 53 3.87 13.41 7.55
C LYS A 53 2.93 12.54 8.38
N LYS A 54 1.69 12.99 8.55
CA LYS A 54 0.58 12.22 9.12
C LYS A 54 -0.14 11.49 8.00
N VAL A 55 -0.34 10.19 8.17
CA VAL A 55 -0.94 9.32 7.14
C VAL A 55 -2.23 8.71 7.66
N LEU A 56 -3.32 8.89 6.92
CA LEU A 56 -4.58 8.18 7.12
C LEU A 56 -4.68 7.04 6.12
N ILE A 57 -4.87 5.80 6.59
CA ILE A 57 -5.11 4.64 5.74
C ILE A 57 -6.57 4.22 5.89
N LEU A 58 -7.28 4.17 4.79
CA LEU A 58 -8.63 3.64 4.69
C LEU A 58 -8.54 2.17 4.30
N GLY A 59 -8.99 1.28 5.19
CA GLY A 59 -8.92 -0.16 5.01
C GLY A 59 -7.94 -0.86 5.95
N ALA A 60 -8.15 -2.18 6.12
CA ALA A 60 -7.31 -3.08 6.93
C ALA A 60 -7.20 -4.46 6.23
N GLY A 61 -6.97 -4.43 4.91
CA GLY A 61 -6.79 -5.62 4.07
C GLY A 61 -5.35 -6.14 4.07
N GLY A 62 -5.10 -7.21 3.30
CA GLY A 62 -3.82 -7.92 3.29
C GLY A 62 -2.60 -7.10 2.87
N VAL A 63 -2.77 -6.04 2.09
CA VAL A 63 -1.69 -5.13 1.67
C VAL A 63 -1.31 -4.11 2.74
N VAL A 64 -2.22 -3.83 3.69
CA VAL A 64 -2.05 -2.74 4.68
C VAL A 64 -0.84 -2.95 5.59
N PRO A 65 -0.53 -4.15 6.12
CA PRO A 65 0.69 -4.38 6.89
C PRO A 65 1.96 -3.97 6.13
N SER A 66 2.01 -4.24 4.82
CA SER A 66 3.16 -3.88 3.96
C SER A 66 3.29 -2.37 3.81
N ILE A 67 2.17 -1.67 3.63
CA ILE A 67 2.12 -0.20 3.54
C ILE A 67 2.56 0.42 4.86
N ILE A 68 2.03 -0.04 6.00
CA ILE A 68 2.41 0.46 7.34
C ILE A 68 3.91 0.28 7.55
N PHE A 69 4.45 -0.92 7.26
CA PHE A 69 5.88 -1.20 7.43
C PHE A 69 6.75 -0.28 6.56
N ALA A 70 6.36 -0.07 5.30
CA ALA A 70 7.04 0.86 4.40
C ALA A 70 7.00 2.30 4.91
N LEU A 71 5.83 2.80 5.37
CA LEU A 71 5.67 4.14 5.92
C LEU A 71 6.52 4.37 7.18
N LYS A 72 6.59 3.38 8.08
CA LYS A 72 7.45 3.43 9.27
C LYS A 72 8.92 3.55 8.89
N ASN A 73 9.37 2.80 7.89
CA ASN A 73 10.74 2.89 7.37
C ASN A 73 11.03 4.24 6.69
N MET A 74 10.00 4.93 6.20
CA MET A 74 10.09 6.29 5.65
C MET A 74 10.00 7.38 6.73
N HIS A 75 9.88 7.00 8.01
CA HIS A 75 9.82 7.90 9.15
C HIS A 75 8.65 8.90 9.07
N VAL A 76 7.45 8.42 8.75
CA VAL A 76 6.23 9.22 8.91
C VAL A 76 6.00 9.55 10.38
N GLN A 77 5.32 10.65 10.66
CA GLN A 77 5.07 11.09 12.03
C GLN A 77 4.01 10.23 12.71
N GLU A 78 2.95 9.88 11.98
CA GLU A 78 1.78 9.22 12.54
C GLU A 78 1.07 8.39 11.46
N ILE A 79 0.55 7.24 11.85
CA ILE A 79 -0.31 6.42 11.01
C ILE A 79 -1.64 6.18 11.72
N THR A 80 -2.72 6.62 11.10
CA THR A 80 -4.09 6.38 11.54
C THR A 80 -4.77 5.42 10.58
N ILE A 81 -5.46 4.40 11.11
CA ILE A 81 -6.21 3.42 10.34
C ILE A 81 -7.70 3.63 10.57
N SER A 82 -8.48 3.71 9.49
CA SER A 82 -9.92 3.68 9.54
C SER A 82 -10.44 2.50 8.69
N ASN A 83 -11.24 1.63 9.28
CA ASN A 83 -11.80 0.47 8.59
C ASN A 83 -13.23 0.19 9.05
N ARG A 84 -14.13 -0.13 8.12
CA ARG A 84 -15.52 -0.45 8.41
C ARG A 84 -15.71 -1.51 9.50
N THR A 85 -14.86 -2.54 9.51
CA THR A 85 -14.79 -3.52 10.60
C THR A 85 -13.65 -3.12 11.52
N ARG A 86 -13.97 -2.44 12.62
CA ARG A 86 -13.00 -1.90 13.59
C ARG A 86 -12.01 -2.96 14.08
N GLU A 87 -12.49 -4.17 14.37
CA GLU A 87 -11.65 -5.28 14.84
C GLU A 87 -10.46 -5.57 13.92
N LYS A 88 -10.64 -5.47 12.59
CA LYS A 88 -9.53 -5.67 11.63
C LYS A 88 -8.45 -4.60 11.79
N ALA A 89 -8.84 -3.35 12.06
CA ALA A 89 -7.88 -2.28 12.31
C ALA A 89 -7.17 -2.47 13.67
N GLU A 90 -7.90 -2.88 14.70
CA GLU A 90 -7.31 -3.17 16.02
C GLU A 90 -6.30 -4.34 15.95
N ASN A 91 -6.56 -5.36 15.14
CA ASN A 91 -5.65 -6.48 14.94
C ASN A 91 -4.29 -6.04 14.34
N LEU A 92 -4.25 -4.96 13.57
CA LEU A 92 -2.99 -4.40 13.06
C LEU A 92 -2.12 -3.83 14.19
N LYS A 93 -2.70 -3.41 15.32
CA LYS A 93 -1.93 -2.92 16.50
C LYS A 93 -1.15 -4.03 17.19
N VAL A 94 -1.50 -5.30 16.98
CA VAL A 94 -0.70 -6.43 17.47
C VAL A 94 0.68 -6.45 16.80
N LEU A 95 0.74 -6.09 15.52
CA LEU A 95 1.98 -6.00 14.75
C LEU A 95 2.66 -4.62 14.88
N PHE A 96 1.85 -3.56 15.01
CA PHE A 96 2.29 -2.17 14.98
C PHE A 96 1.59 -1.40 16.10
N ASN A 97 2.17 -1.40 17.30
CA ASN A 97 1.56 -0.93 18.54
C ASN A 97 1.27 0.58 18.62
N ASP A 98 1.92 1.37 17.76
CA ASP A 98 1.83 2.84 17.71
C ASP A 98 0.78 3.38 16.71
N LEU A 99 -0.04 2.50 16.12
CA LEU A 99 -1.13 2.92 15.24
C LEU A 99 -2.25 3.60 16.03
N LYS A 100 -2.82 4.64 15.44
CA LYS A 100 -4.10 5.20 15.84
C LYS A 100 -5.23 4.54 15.07
N ILE A 101 -6.36 4.32 15.74
CA ILE A 101 -7.56 3.78 15.12
C ILE A 101 -8.64 4.85 15.14
N LEU A 102 -9.26 5.07 13.99
CA LEU A 102 -10.35 6.00 13.78
C LEU A 102 -11.60 5.24 13.35
N GLU A 103 -12.76 5.67 13.82
CA GLU A 103 -14.03 5.09 13.36
C GLU A 103 -14.23 5.35 11.87
N TRP A 104 -14.88 4.40 11.20
CA TRP A 104 -15.21 4.56 9.79
C TRP A 104 -16.27 5.65 9.61
N GLY A 105 -15.97 6.62 8.78
CA GLY A 105 -16.81 7.81 8.59
C GLY A 105 -16.23 9.07 9.20
N ASP A 106 -15.35 8.93 10.19
CA ASP A 106 -14.66 10.06 10.78
C ASP A 106 -13.40 10.43 9.99
N LEU A 107 -13.00 11.69 10.08
CA LEU A 107 -11.74 12.21 9.56
C LEU A 107 -10.88 12.80 10.69
N THR A 108 -9.59 12.73 10.50
CA THR A 108 -8.58 13.39 11.34
C THR A 108 -7.71 14.26 10.47
N ASP A 109 -6.88 15.11 11.07
CA ASP A 109 -5.85 15.83 10.32
C ASP A 109 -4.82 14.86 9.74
N PHE A 110 -4.56 14.97 8.44
CA PHE A 110 -3.59 14.17 7.71
C PHE A 110 -2.92 14.99 6.60
N ASP A 111 -1.76 14.55 6.17
CA ASP A 111 -1.06 15.03 4.98
C ASP A 111 -1.25 14.09 3.79
N VAL A 112 -1.39 12.80 4.08
CA VAL A 112 -1.55 11.74 3.09
C VAL A 112 -2.74 10.88 3.46
N VAL A 113 -3.62 10.62 2.51
CA VAL A 113 -4.68 9.62 2.66
C VAL A 113 -4.48 8.50 1.63
N ILE A 114 -4.54 7.26 2.10
CA ILE A 114 -4.32 6.07 1.27
C ILE A 114 -5.61 5.24 1.27
N ASN A 115 -6.22 5.07 0.10
CA ASN A 115 -7.28 4.08 -0.07
C ASN A 115 -6.65 2.70 -0.26
N ALA A 116 -6.81 1.84 0.73
CA ALA A 116 -6.44 0.43 0.70
C ALA A 116 -7.68 -0.48 0.89
N THR A 117 -8.85 0.03 0.54
CA THR A 117 -10.10 -0.73 0.47
C THR A 117 -10.34 -1.25 -0.95
N SER A 118 -11.39 -2.05 -1.12
CA SER A 118 -11.92 -2.43 -2.45
C SER A 118 -12.86 -1.37 -3.04
N LEU A 119 -13.19 -0.30 -2.32
CA LEU A 119 -14.10 0.74 -2.80
C LEU A 119 -13.44 1.53 -3.93
N GLY A 120 -14.03 1.45 -5.09
CA GLY A 120 -13.53 2.03 -6.34
C GLY A 120 -13.23 1.00 -7.43
N LEU A 121 -13.12 -0.30 -7.11
CA LEU A 121 -12.92 -1.36 -8.10
C LEU A 121 -14.11 -1.47 -9.09
N ASN A 122 -15.34 -1.32 -8.58
CA ASN A 122 -16.58 -1.37 -9.38
C ASN A 122 -17.30 -0.02 -9.31
N ASN A 123 -16.56 1.09 -9.32
CA ASN A 123 -17.08 2.46 -9.22
C ASN A 123 -17.82 2.79 -7.90
N GLU A 124 -17.59 2.03 -6.84
CA GLU A 124 -18.11 2.40 -5.53
C GLU A 124 -17.46 3.68 -5.02
N LYS A 125 -18.23 4.44 -4.22
CA LYS A 125 -17.77 5.71 -3.65
C LYS A 125 -17.31 5.53 -2.21
N ILE A 126 -16.26 6.25 -1.86
CA ILE A 126 -15.89 6.49 -0.47
C ILE A 126 -16.66 7.72 -0.01
N ASN A 127 -17.65 7.51 0.87
CA ASN A 127 -18.52 8.59 1.39
C ASN A 127 -17.84 9.24 2.61
N LEU A 128 -16.74 9.95 2.38
CA LEU A 128 -16.06 10.79 3.35
C LEU A 128 -16.00 12.22 2.79
N ASP A 129 -16.22 13.20 3.66
CA ASP A 129 -16.15 14.62 3.27
C ASP A 129 -14.73 15.14 3.50
N PHE A 130 -13.97 15.24 2.43
CA PHE A 130 -12.61 15.79 2.45
C PHE A 130 -12.57 17.31 2.19
N SER A 131 -13.69 18.00 2.23
CA SER A 131 -13.73 19.46 2.11
C SER A 131 -13.08 20.14 3.32
N GLY A 132 -12.57 21.35 3.13
CA GLY A 132 -11.98 22.13 4.23
C GLY A 132 -10.62 21.67 4.74
N LEU A 133 -9.98 20.69 4.10
CA LEU A 133 -8.60 20.30 4.40
C LEU A 133 -7.62 21.38 3.94
N GLY A 134 -6.50 21.54 4.66
CA GLY A 134 -5.40 22.43 4.26
C GLY A 134 -4.76 22.05 2.91
N SER A 135 -3.82 22.85 2.43
CA SER A 135 -3.07 22.61 1.18
C SER A 135 -2.13 21.40 1.26
N ASP A 136 -1.55 21.03 0.12
CA ASP A 136 -0.43 20.08 0.00
C ASP A 136 -0.74 18.65 0.48
N LYS A 137 -1.96 18.15 0.22
CA LYS A 137 -2.32 16.76 0.53
C LYS A 137 -1.99 15.82 -0.63
N LEU A 138 -1.74 14.55 -0.28
CA LEU A 138 -1.61 13.46 -1.25
C LEU A 138 -2.76 12.46 -1.05
N PHE A 139 -3.48 12.17 -2.13
CA PHE A 139 -4.46 11.10 -2.24
C PHE A 139 -3.84 9.94 -3.01
N TYR A 140 -3.58 8.85 -2.34
CA TYR A 140 -3.00 7.65 -2.91
C TYR A 140 -4.02 6.51 -2.92
N ASP A 141 -4.23 5.88 -4.06
CA ASP A 141 -5.10 4.71 -4.17
C ASP A 141 -4.27 3.47 -4.50
N VAL A 142 -4.45 2.36 -3.79
CA VAL A 142 -3.78 1.09 -4.15
C VAL A 142 -4.41 0.45 -5.38
N ILE A 143 -5.61 0.88 -5.77
CA ILE A 143 -6.30 0.45 -6.99
C ILE A 143 -5.58 1.07 -8.19
N TYR A 144 -5.32 0.28 -9.23
CA TYR A 144 -4.73 0.75 -10.48
C TYR A 144 -5.67 0.57 -11.69
N ASN A 145 -6.65 -0.29 -11.58
CA ASN A 145 -7.73 -0.47 -12.55
C ASN A 145 -9.09 -0.44 -11.81
N PRO A 146 -9.95 0.56 -12.08
CA PRO A 146 -9.83 1.64 -13.06
C PRO A 146 -8.66 2.60 -12.75
N HIS A 147 -8.14 3.25 -13.81
CA HIS A 147 -7.00 4.17 -13.70
C HIS A 147 -7.29 5.36 -12.78
N GLU A 148 -8.51 5.89 -12.77
CA GLU A 148 -8.97 6.96 -11.90
C GLU A 148 -10.24 6.51 -11.17
N THR A 149 -10.11 6.24 -9.87
CA THR A 149 -11.25 5.92 -9.00
C THR A 149 -11.99 7.20 -8.61
N HIS A 150 -13.23 7.08 -8.11
CA HIS A 150 -13.96 8.21 -7.54
C HIS A 150 -13.18 8.92 -6.43
N PHE A 151 -12.42 8.17 -5.63
CA PHE A 151 -11.56 8.71 -4.58
C PHE A 151 -10.46 9.62 -5.14
N LEU A 152 -9.76 9.20 -6.18
CA LEU A 152 -8.72 10.01 -6.83
C LEU A 152 -9.31 11.23 -7.55
N LYS A 153 -10.45 11.04 -8.22
CA LYS A 153 -11.16 12.15 -8.88
C LYS A 153 -11.52 13.24 -7.87
N MET A 154 -12.04 12.87 -6.72
CA MET A 154 -12.37 13.81 -5.65
C MET A 154 -11.13 14.56 -5.14
N GLY A 155 -10.01 13.86 -4.90
CA GLY A 155 -8.75 14.51 -4.51
C GLY A 155 -8.28 15.53 -5.55
N LYS A 156 -8.39 15.19 -6.84
CA LYS A 156 -8.04 16.05 -7.96
C LYS A 156 -8.94 17.30 -8.06
N GLU A 157 -10.25 17.13 -7.88
CA GLU A 157 -11.22 18.23 -7.87
C GLU A 157 -10.98 19.21 -6.71
N LEU A 158 -10.45 18.72 -5.59
CA LEU A 158 -10.04 19.52 -4.44
C LEU A 158 -8.63 20.16 -4.61
N GLY A 159 -7.97 19.93 -5.75
CA GLY A 159 -6.65 20.52 -6.06
C GLY A 159 -5.47 19.79 -5.40
N TYR A 160 -5.66 18.57 -4.90
CA TYR A 160 -4.61 17.79 -4.25
C TYR A 160 -3.82 16.93 -5.24
N LYS A 161 -2.63 16.51 -4.83
CA LYS A 161 -1.85 15.53 -5.57
C LYS A 161 -2.51 14.16 -5.48
N THR A 162 -2.61 13.48 -6.60
CA THR A 162 -3.24 12.15 -6.67
C THR A 162 -2.30 11.15 -7.32
N GLU A 163 -2.32 9.91 -6.87
CA GLU A 163 -1.58 8.80 -7.46
C GLU A 163 -2.36 7.49 -7.30
N ASN A 164 -2.36 6.66 -8.33
CA ASN A 164 -2.96 5.33 -8.28
C ASN A 164 -1.94 4.21 -7.99
N GLY A 165 -2.42 2.99 -7.83
CA GLY A 165 -1.62 1.81 -7.48
C GLY A 165 -0.71 1.26 -8.59
N LYS A 166 -0.75 1.80 -9.82
CA LYS A 166 -0.04 1.26 -10.97
C LYS A 166 1.47 1.16 -10.75
N THR A 167 2.07 2.22 -10.21
CA THR A 167 3.50 2.23 -9.93
C THR A 167 3.87 1.17 -8.89
N MET A 168 3.08 1.04 -7.82
CA MET A 168 3.25 -0.01 -6.81
C MET A 168 3.13 -1.40 -7.42
N PHE A 169 2.13 -1.63 -8.25
CA PHE A 169 1.88 -2.90 -8.93
C PHE A 169 3.08 -3.33 -9.80
N VAL A 170 3.63 -2.42 -10.62
CA VAL A 170 4.79 -2.71 -11.47
C VAL A 170 6.02 -3.07 -10.63
N TYR A 171 6.31 -2.30 -9.59
CA TYR A 171 7.52 -2.52 -8.81
C TYR A 171 7.44 -3.74 -7.89
N GLN A 172 6.26 -4.12 -7.36
CA GLN A 172 6.12 -5.37 -6.62
C GLN A 172 6.34 -6.58 -7.55
N ALA A 173 5.82 -6.51 -8.79
CA ALA A 173 6.05 -7.56 -9.80
C ALA A 173 7.53 -7.65 -10.21
N LEU A 174 8.22 -6.51 -10.33
CA LEU A 174 9.66 -6.45 -10.57
C LEU A 174 10.44 -7.18 -9.47
N GLU A 175 10.12 -6.92 -8.20
CA GLU A 175 10.79 -7.58 -7.08
C GLU A 175 10.51 -9.10 -7.06
N ALA A 176 9.28 -9.53 -7.34
CA ALA A 176 8.96 -10.95 -7.48
C ALA A 176 9.77 -11.60 -8.62
N PHE A 177 9.88 -10.93 -9.77
CA PHE A 177 10.69 -11.39 -10.89
C PHE A 177 12.16 -11.54 -10.52
N LYS A 178 12.75 -10.57 -9.83
CA LYS A 178 14.13 -10.63 -9.32
C LYS A 178 14.33 -11.83 -8.39
N LEU A 179 13.38 -12.09 -7.49
CA LEU A 179 13.44 -13.22 -6.57
C LEU A 179 13.45 -14.56 -7.31
N TRP A 180 12.64 -14.70 -8.36
CA TRP A 180 12.52 -15.96 -9.12
C TRP A 180 13.68 -16.18 -10.09
N HIS A 181 14.08 -15.14 -10.82
CA HIS A 181 15.01 -15.27 -11.95
C HIS A 181 16.43 -14.79 -11.66
N LYS A 182 16.65 -14.12 -10.51
CA LYS A 182 17.96 -13.50 -10.15
C LYS A 182 18.47 -12.49 -11.20
N ILE A 183 17.54 -11.91 -11.95
CA ILE A 183 17.79 -10.91 -13.00
C ILE A 183 17.02 -9.65 -12.63
N GLU A 184 17.63 -8.49 -12.84
CA GLU A 184 17.00 -7.19 -12.68
C GLU A 184 16.50 -6.67 -14.04
N PRO A 185 15.22 -6.81 -14.39
CA PRO A 185 14.69 -6.28 -15.63
C PRO A 185 14.64 -4.74 -15.60
N LYS A 186 14.83 -4.13 -16.77
CA LYS A 186 14.69 -2.68 -16.90
C LYS A 186 13.21 -2.33 -16.99
N VAL A 187 12.74 -1.49 -16.07
CA VAL A 187 11.41 -0.89 -16.11
C VAL A 187 11.52 0.50 -16.74
N ASN A 188 10.81 0.72 -17.82
CA ASN A 188 10.77 1.98 -18.56
C ASN A 188 9.31 2.45 -18.76
N SER A 189 9.12 3.55 -19.50
CA SER A 189 7.80 4.10 -19.80
C SER A 189 6.87 3.09 -20.50
N ASP A 190 7.43 2.23 -21.36
CA ASP A 190 6.62 1.27 -22.14
C ASP A 190 6.08 0.15 -21.26
N THR A 191 6.82 -0.24 -20.19
CA THR A 191 6.32 -1.16 -19.16
C THR A 191 5.03 -0.63 -18.52
N PHE A 192 4.96 0.67 -18.25
CA PHE A 192 3.76 1.28 -17.67
C PHE A 192 2.61 1.40 -18.67
N LYS A 193 2.91 1.68 -19.95
CA LYS A 193 1.90 1.78 -21.00
C LYS A 193 1.15 0.47 -21.27
N LEU A 194 1.78 -0.68 -21.01
CA LEU A 194 1.12 -1.98 -21.14
C LEU A 194 -0.12 -2.13 -20.26
N LEU A 195 -0.16 -1.40 -19.13
CA LEU A 195 -1.29 -1.37 -18.21
C LEU A 195 -2.31 -0.27 -18.51
N ASP A 196 -2.11 0.52 -19.57
CA ASP A 196 -3.04 1.58 -19.99
C ASP A 196 -4.05 1.08 -21.05
N ASN A 197 -3.87 -0.13 -21.55
CA ASN A 197 -4.65 -0.68 -22.67
C ASN A 197 -5.77 -1.65 -22.25
N ASP A 198 -6.09 -1.71 -20.94
CA ASP A 198 -7.16 -2.57 -20.40
C ASP A 198 -8.38 -1.77 -19.93
#